data_1a4ec2631a1cbc6099f6d79b56b05592
#
_entry.id   1a4ec2631a1cbc6099f6d79b56b05592
#
_cell.length_a   1.000
_cell.length_b   1.000
_cell.length_c   1.000
_cell.angle_alpha   90.00
_cell.angle_beta   90.00
_cell.angle_gamma   90.00
#
_symmetry.space_group_name_H-M   'P 1'
#
loop_
_entity.id
_entity.type
_entity.pdbx_description
1 polymer ?
#
loop_
_entity_poly.entity_id
_entity_poly.type
_entity_poly.pdbx_seq_one_letter_code
_entity_poly.pdbx_strand_id
1 'polypeptide(L)'
;MRKGRCLGLVGGLGVGATIHYYRSLAKGHAAHGLALDIVIAHAETEPVFEYVRAGDRIGLAGYLAVFVDRLKAAGAEFFALPAVTPHFCERELVALSPLPILSIFEPLFDELKLRKSKRVTVFGTRFVIESKLFGCAADVEFSQPLPNEVEYIHKTYTELAQQGKGTEEQFLGLTSIAHTLQQRDKVDAVLMAGTDLALLFNEGNTEFPHIDCAALHIKQILKARIC
;
A
#
# COMPACT_ATOMS: atom_id res chain seq x y z
N MET A 1 3.46 -12.06 28.27
CA MET A 1 3.46 -11.07 27.16
C MET A 1 2.10 -10.36 27.15
N ARG A 2 2.09 -9.03 27.09
CA ARG A 2 0.82 -8.28 26.99
C ARG A 2 0.17 -8.63 25.65
N LYS A 3 -1.12 -8.98 25.65
CA LYS A 3 -1.88 -9.28 24.45
C LYS A 3 -2.40 -7.94 23.89
N GLY A 4 -1.95 -7.55 22.71
CA GLY A 4 -2.52 -6.42 21.97
C GLY A 4 -3.86 -6.80 21.33
N ARG A 5 -4.55 -5.81 20.74
CA ARG A 5 -5.77 -6.04 19.97
C ARG A 5 -5.50 -6.95 18.75
N CYS A 6 -6.42 -7.84 18.43
CA CYS A 6 -6.27 -8.74 17.28
C CYS A 6 -6.40 -7.98 15.95
N LEU A 7 -5.38 -8.05 15.10
CA LEU A 7 -5.35 -7.45 13.77
C LEU A 7 -5.89 -8.43 12.73
N GLY A 8 -6.78 -7.98 11.87
CA GLY A 8 -7.12 -8.63 10.61
C GLY A 8 -6.31 -8.09 9.44
N LEU A 9 -5.80 -8.96 8.57
CA LEU A 9 -5.29 -8.55 7.25
C LEU A 9 -6.11 -9.22 6.15
N VAL A 10 -6.64 -8.44 5.21
CA VAL A 10 -7.12 -8.98 3.94
C VAL A 10 -5.90 -9.08 3.03
N GLY A 11 -5.23 -10.23 3.10
CA GLY A 11 -4.03 -10.54 2.32
C GLY A 11 -4.36 -11.09 0.93
N GLY A 12 -3.33 -11.45 0.17
CA GLY A 12 -3.48 -12.01 -1.19
C GLY A 12 -3.56 -10.95 -2.30
N LEU A 13 -3.81 -9.70 -1.94
CA LEU A 13 -3.91 -8.54 -2.87
C LEU A 13 -2.52 -8.01 -3.30
N GLY A 14 -1.60 -8.87 -3.42
CA GLY A 14 -0.15 -8.84 -3.53
C GLY A 14 0.38 -9.81 -2.48
N VAL A 15 0.77 -11.02 -2.92
CA VAL A 15 1.27 -12.06 -2.00
C VAL A 15 2.57 -11.59 -1.34
N GLY A 16 3.47 -10.98 -2.13
CA GLY A 16 4.74 -10.42 -1.63
C GLY A 16 4.51 -9.35 -0.57
N ALA A 17 3.60 -8.41 -0.82
CA ALA A 17 3.22 -7.37 0.13
C ALA A 17 2.62 -7.96 1.42
N THR A 18 1.75 -8.97 1.31
CA THR A 18 1.18 -9.64 2.48
C THR A 18 2.26 -10.26 3.37
N ILE A 19 3.23 -10.96 2.76
CA ILE A 19 4.37 -11.56 3.47
C ILE A 19 5.25 -10.47 4.10
N HIS A 20 5.51 -9.38 3.37
CA HIS A 20 6.27 -8.23 3.88
C HIS A 20 5.61 -7.61 5.12
N TYR A 21 4.29 -7.36 5.07
CA TYR A 21 3.53 -6.86 6.22
C TYR A 21 3.61 -7.81 7.41
N TYR A 22 3.35 -9.10 7.19
CA TYR A 22 3.42 -10.10 8.26
C TYR A 22 4.80 -10.13 8.94
N ARG A 23 5.89 -10.17 8.16
CA ARG A 23 7.26 -10.17 8.69
C ARG A 23 7.59 -8.90 9.46
N SER A 24 7.21 -7.74 8.91
CA SER A 24 7.49 -6.44 9.51
C SER A 24 6.71 -6.25 10.82
N LEU A 25 5.44 -6.66 10.86
CA LEU A 25 4.61 -6.64 12.06
C LEU A 25 5.14 -7.60 13.12
N ALA A 26 5.54 -8.82 12.74
CA ALA A 26 6.14 -9.78 13.67
C ALA A 26 7.43 -9.24 14.30
N LYS A 27 8.32 -8.67 13.47
CA LYS A 27 9.57 -8.03 13.93
C LYS A 27 9.28 -6.84 14.85
N GLY A 28 8.35 -5.97 14.46
CA GLY A 28 7.99 -4.80 15.25
C GLY A 28 7.41 -5.16 16.61
N HIS A 29 6.52 -6.17 16.69
CA HIS A 29 5.98 -6.65 17.97
C HIS A 29 7.06 -7.26 18.85
N ALA A 30 7.91 -8.10 18.28
CA ALA A 30 9.02 -8.71 19.03
C ALA A 30 9.96 -7.64 19.63
N ALA A 31 10.27 -6.58 18.88
CA ALA A 31 11.10 -5.47 19.35
C ALA A 31 10.50 -4.73 20.56
N HIS A 32 9.18 -4.76 20.72
CA HIS A 32 8.47 -4.16 21.86
C HIS A 32 8.08 -5.17 22.96
N GLY A 33 8.54 -6.42 22.86
CA GLY A 33 8.20 -7.48 23.82
C GLY A 33 6.72 -7.88 23.82
N LEU A 34 6.00 -7.63 22.72
CA LEU A 34 4.57 -7.90 22.55
C LEU A 34 4.33 -9.17 21.73
N ALA A 35 3.23 -9.87 22.03
CA ALA A 35 2.74 -10.94 21.16
C ALA A 35 2.02 -10.37 19.94
N LEU A 36 2.33 -10.88 18.75
CA LEU A 36 1.54 -10.61 17.56
C LEU A 36 0.28 -11.49 17.58
N ASP A 37 -0.89 -10.84 17.66
CA ASP A 37 -2.21 -11.49 17.51
C ASP A 37 -2.78 -11.06 16.15
N ILE A 38 -2.81 -11.96 15.16
CA ILE A 38 -3.15 -11.63 13.76
C ILE A 38 -3.95 -12.74 13.12
N VAL A 39 -4.94 -12.34 12.34
CA VAL A 39 -5.69 -13.21 11.42
C VAL A 39 -5.50 -12.70 10.00
N ILE A 40 -5.25 -13.59 9.05
CA ILE A 40 -5.10 -13.25 7.63
C ILE A 40 -6.17 -13.99 6.84
N ALA A 41 -7.00 -13.25 6.12
CA ALA A 41 -7.96 -13.79 5.14
C ALA A 41 -7.42 -13.51 3.74
N HIS A 42 -7.24 -14.55 2.93
CA HIS A 42 -6.70 -14.44 1.57
C HIS A 42 -7.81 -14.09 0.58
N ALA A 43 -7.62 -12.99 -0.16
CA ALA A 43 -8.45 -12.54 -1.27
C ALA A 43 -7.66 -12.65 -2.58
N GLU A 44 -8.34 -12.97 -3.68
CA GLU A 44 -7.72 -13.03 -5.00
C GLU A 44 -7.62 -11.63 -5.61
N THR A 45 -6.55 -11.39 -6.35
CA THR A 45 -6.24 -10.09 -6.95
C THR A 45 -7.07 -9.80 -8.21
N GLU A 46 -7.35 -10.82 -9.03
CA GLU A 46 -8.03 -10.62 -10.33
C GLU A 46 -9.43 -10.02 -10.17
N PRO A 47 -10.32 -10.46 -9.24
CA PRO A 47 -11.59 -9.80 -9.02
C PRO A 47 -11.45 -8.31 -8.66
N VAL A 48 -10.41 -7.94 -7.91
CA VAL A 48 -10.14 -6.53 -7.59
C VAL A 48 -9.88 -5.72 -8.85
N PHE A 49 -9.05 -6.24 -9.75
CA PHE A 49 -8.77 -5.56 -11.01
C PHE A 49 -10.00 -5.49 -11.94
N GLU A 50 -10.86 -6.50 -11.94
CA GLU A 50 -12.10 -6.48 -12.70
C GLU A 50 -13.03 -5.35 -12.24
N TYR A 51 -13.30 -5.25 -10.93
CA TYR A 51 -14.11 -4.17 -10.36
C TYR A 51 -13.49 -2.78 -10.60
N VAL A 52 -12.18 -2.66 -10.45
CA VAL A 52 -11.47 -1.39 -10.67
C VAL A 52 -11.58 -0.96 -12.14
N ARG A 53 -11.38 -1.89 -13.09
CA ARG A 53 -11.56 -1.61 -14.54
C ARG A 53 -12.99 -1.20 -14.89
N ALA A 54 -13.98 -1.80 -14.22
CA ALA A 54 -15.38 -1.47 -14.38
C ALA A 54 -15.79 -0.17 -13.65
N GLY A 55 -14.93 0.40 -12.80
CA GLY A 55 -15.28 1.53 -11.94
C GLY A 55 -16.28 1.19 -10.83
N ASP A 56 -16.51 -0.10 -10.58
CA ASP A 56 -17.52 -0.61 -9.65
C ASP A 56 -16.99 -0.65 -8.20
N ARG A 57 -17.11 0.47 -7.51
CA ARG A 57 -16.74 0.63 -6.09
C ARG A 57 -17.60 -0.24 -5.18
N ILE A 58 -18.90 -0.33 -5.46
CA ILE A 58 -19.86 -1.05 -4.63
C ILE A 58 -19.59 -2.56 -4.73
N GLY A 59 -19.39 -3.09 -5.94
CA GLY A 59 -19.05 -4.49 -6.16
C GLY A 59 -17.72 -4.85 -5.49
N LEU A 60 -16.69 -3.99 -5.61
CA LEU A 60 -15.41 -4.21 -4.94
C LEU A 60 -15.55 -4.21 -3.41
N ALA A 61 -16.31 -3.26 -2.86
CA ALA A 61 -16.56 -3.21 -1.42
C ALA A 61 -17.29 -4.47 -0.93
N GLY A 62 -18.30 -4.93 -1.66
CA GLY A 62 -19.00 -6.18 -1.37
C GLY A 62 -18.08 -7.40 -1.41
N TYR A 63 -17.21 -7.49 -2.42
CA TYR A 63 -16.19 -8.55 -2.51
C TYR A 63 -15.26 -8.56 -1.29
N LEU A 64 -14.72 -7.40 -0.91
CA LEU A 64 -13.79 -7.28 0.22
C LEU A 64 -14.48 -7.50 1.57
N ALA A 65 -15.73 -7.07 1.73
CA ALA A 65 -16.52 -7.25 2.95
C ALA A 65 -16.62 -8.72 3.37
N VAL A 66 -16.71 -9.66 2.43
CA VAL A 66 -16.73 -11.11 2.71
C VAL A 66 -15.48 -11.54 3.51
N PHE A 67 -14.33 -10.99 3.19
CA PHE A 67 -13.08 -11.31 3.90
C PHE A 67 -13.03 -10.61 5.25
N VAL A 68 -13.55 -9.37 5.35
CA VAL A 68 -13.65 -8.65 6.63
C VAL A 68 -14.58 -9.38 7.61
N ASP A 69 -15.69 -9.92 7.14
CA ASP A 69 -16.59 -10.76 7.95
C ASP A 69 -15.88 -12.01 8.48
N ARG A 70 -15.07 -12.69 7.65
CA ARG A 70 -14.23 -13.82 8.10
C ARG A 70 -13.23 -13.39 9.17
N LEU A 71 -12.58 -12.24 9.01
CA LEU A 71 -11.66 -11.69 10.00
C LEU A 71 -12.38 -11.41 11.31
N LYS A 72 -13.58 -10.81 11.26
CA LYS A 72 -14.41 -10.54 12.43
C LYS A 72 -14.80 -11.83 13.14
N ALA A 73 -15.25 -12.82 12.40
CA ALA A 73 -15.66 -14.14 12.95
C ALA A 73 -14.45 -14.85 13.61
N ALA A 74 -13.23 -14.62 13.12
CA ALA A 74 -12.00 -15.16 13.70
C ALA A 74 -11.44 -14.32 14.86
N GLY A 75 -12.12 -13.25 15.29
CA GLY A 75 -11.76 -12.47 16.47
C GLY A 75 -10.95 -11.22 16.19
N ALA A 76 -10.77 -10.80 14.94
CA ALA A 76 -10.16 -9.51 14.65
C ALA A 76 -11.00 -8.35 15.19
N GLU A 77 -10.34 -7.32 15.69
CA GLU A 77 -10.97 -6.12 16.27
C GLU A 77 -10.88 -4.90 15.35
N PHE A 78 -9.97 -4.93 14.40
CA PHE A 78 -9.77 -3.96 13.32
C PHE A 78 -9.04 -4.65 12.18
N PHE A 79 -9.01 -4.03 11.00
CA PHE A 79 -8.32 -4.63 9.86
C PHE A 79 -7.55 -3.62 9.03
N ALA A 80 -6.67 -4.14 8.17
CA ALA A 80 -5.92 -3.40 7.18
C ALA A 80 -5.87 -4.16 5.84
N LEU A 81 -5.72 -3.40 4.75
CA LEU A 81 -5.49 -3.90 3.40
C LEU A 81 -4.03 -3.61 3.03
N PRO A 82 -3.13 -4.61 2.94
CA PRO A 82 -1.73 -4.40 2.55
C PRO A 82 -1.57 -4.17 1.04
N ALA A 83 -2.41 -3.31 0.47
CA ALA A 83 -2.44 -2.95 -0.94
C ALA A 83 -3.10 -1.57 -1.13
N VAL A 84 -2.62 -0.75 -2.06
CA VAL A 84 -3.19 0.59 -2.32
C VAL A 84 -4.42 0.51 -3.21
N THR A 85 -4.39 -0.27 -4.29
CA THR A 85 -5.47 -0.35 -5.28
C THR A 85 -6.86 -0.61 -4.69
N PRO A 86 -7.07 -1.54 -3.72
CA PRO A 86 -8.39 -1.79 -3.17
C PRO A 86 -8.97 -0.64 -2.33
N HIS A 87 -8.16 0.32 -1.90
CA HIS A 87 -8.67 1.54 -1.25
C HIS A 87 -9.48 2.43 -2.21
N PHE A 88 -9.57 2.06 -3.49
CA PHE A 88 -10.50 2.66 -4.45
C PHE A 88 -11.96 2.66 -3.95
N CYS A 89 -12.37 1.65 -3.17
CA CYS A 89 -13.71 1.54 -2.59
C CYS A 89 -13.72 1.74 -1.06
N GLU A 90 -12.71 2.39 -0.48
CA GLU A 90 -12.58 2.48 0.98
C GLU A 90 -13.83 3.03 1.66
N ARG A 91 -14.44 4.09 1.08
CA ARG A 91 -15.66 4.69 1.63
C ARG A 91 -16.84 3.71 1.66
N GLU A 92 -17.03 2.98 0.58
CA GLU A 92 -18.08 1.97 0.44
C GLU A 92 -17.80 0.77 1.35
N LEU A 93 -16.54 0.36 1.47
CA LEU A 93 -16.12 -0.73 2.35
C LEU A 93 -16.32 -0.37 3.83
N VAL A 94 -16.01 0.85 4.24
CA VAL A 94 -16.26 1.34 5.62
C VAL A 94 -17.74 1.25 5.96
N ALA A 95 -18.63 1.56 5.01
CA ALA A 95 -20.08 1.50 5.22
C ALA A 95 -20.61 0.06 5.39
N LEU A 96 -19.94 -0.94 4.82
CA LEU A 96 -20.31 -2.36 4.89
C LEU A 96 -19.57 -3.11 6.02
N SER A 97 -18.44 -2.58 6.48
CA SER A 97 -17.53 -3.30 7.36
C SER A 97 -18.01 -3.35 8.81
N PRO A 98 -18.00 -4.54 9.45
CA PRO A 98 -18.25 -4.68 10.89
C PRO A 98 -17.01 -4.34 11.74
N LEU A 99 -15.88 -4.03 11.11
CA LEU A 99 -14.61 -3.69 11.75
C LEU A 99 -14.09 -2.34 11.26
N PRO A 100 -13.45 -1.55 12.14
CA PRO A 100 -12.75 -0.35 11.68
C PRO A 100 -11.55 -0.72 10.81
N ILE A 101 -11.37 0.00 9.70
CA ILE A 101 -10.18 -0.08 8.84
C ILE A 101 -9.08 0.86 9.38
N LEU A 102 -7.83 0.41 9.32
CA LEU A 102 -6.69 1.31 9.31
C LEU A 102 -6.35 1.63 7.86
N SER A 103 -6.61 2.85 7.45
CA SER A 103 -6.40 3.30 6.08
C SER A 103 -4.93 3.53 5.79
N ILE A 104 -4.46 3.08 4.62
CA ILE A 104 -3.09 3.38 4.14
C ILE A 104 -2.92 4.87 3.79
N PHE A 105 -4.01 5.59 3.56
CA PHE A 105 -3.96 6.99 3.16
C PHE A 105 -3.72 7.96 4.32
N GLU A 106 -4.23 7.67 5.51
CA GLU A 106 -4.05 8.57 6.67
C GLU A 106 -2.57 8.86 6.95
N PRO A 107 -1.70 7.85 7.20
CA PRO A 107 -0.30 8.11 7.49
C PRO A 107 0.45 8.68 6.29
N LEU A 108 0.00 8.41 5.06
CA LEU A 108 0.56 9.00 3.85
C LEU A 108 0.30 10.51 3.77
N PHE A 109 -0.95 10.94 3.98
CA PHE A 109 -1.29 12.37 3.93
C PHE A 109 -0.62 13.15 5.05
N ASP A 110 -0.50 12.56 6.24
CA ASP A 110 0.25 13.14 7.35
C ASP A 110 1.74 13.32 6.99
N GLU A 111 2.35 12.33 6.34
CA GLU A 111 3.76 12.41 5.91
C GLU A 111 3.98 13.45 4.81
N LEU A 112 3.10 13.52 3.82
CA LEU A 112 3.15 14.56 2.77
C LEU A 112 3.08 15.97 3.37
N LYS A 113 2.18 16.17 4.33
CA LYS A 113 2.04 17.42 5.05
C LYS A 113 3.25 17.74 5.92
N LEU A 114 3.78 16.75 6.65
CA LEU A 114 4.96 16.88 7.50
C LEU A 114 6.18 17.30 6.68
N ARG A 115 6.41 16.67 5.52
CA ARG A 115 7.49 17.00 4.59
C ARG A 115 7.25 18.30 3.83
N LYS A 116 6.04 18.86 3.89
CA LYS A 116 5.62 20.02 3.07
C LYS A 116 5.82 19.77 1.58
N SER A 117 5.62 18.52 1.14
CA SER A 117 5.76 18.13 -0.25
C SER A 117 4.81 18.95 -1.14
N LYS A 118 5.31 19.47 -2.26
CA LYS A 118 4.52 20.26 -3.21
C LYS A 118 4.21 19.51 -4.48
N ARG A 119 5.17 18.68 -4.95
CA ARG A 119 5.02 17.91 -6.17
C ARG A 119 5.61 16.52 -5.97
N VAL A 120 4.80 15.49 -6.16
CA VAL A 120 5.23 14.09 -6.05
C VAL A 120 4.84 13.33 -7.31
N THR A 121 5.52 12.22 -7.58
CA THR A 121 5.11 11.25 -8.58
C THR A 121 4.79 9.92 -7.92
N VAL A 122 4.03 9.05 -8.61
CA VAL A 122 3.53 7.80 -8.04
C VAL A 122 4.12 6.61 -8.77
N PHE A 123 4.66 5.65 -8.02
CA PHE A 123 5.05 4.33 -8.53
C PHE A 123 4.09 3.27 -8.00
N GLY A 124 3.54 2.44 -8.89
CA GLY A 124 2.56 1.41 -8.57
C GLY A 124 1.90 0.82 -9.80
N THR A 125 0.67 0.33 -9.67
CA THR A 125 -0.11 -0.09 -10.84
C THR A 125 -0.48 1.12 -11.72
N ARG A 126 -0.71 0.90 -13.01
CA ARG A 126 -1.21 1.94 -13.92
C ARG A 126 -2.43 2.67 -13.32
N PHE A 127 -3.38 1.90 -12.78
CA PHE A 127 -4.55 2.45 -12.14
C PHE A 127 -4.19 3.43 -11.01
N VAL A 128 -3.26 3.06 -10.12
CA VAL A 128 -2.84 3.90 -9.00
C VAL A 128 -2.13 5.16 -9.48
N ILE A 129 -1.32 5.07 -10.54
CA ILE A 129 -0.61 6.19 -11.14
C ILE A 129 -1.58 7.19 -11.80
N GLU A 130 -2.53 6.69 -12.61
CA GLU A 130 -3.40 7.51 -13.46
C GLU A 130 -4.70 7.95 -12.75
N SER A 131 -5.06 7.30 -11.63
CA SER A 131 -6.29 7.62 -10.90
C SER A 131 -6.13 8.86 -10.01
N LYS A 132 -7.29 9.43 -9.63
CA LYS A 132 -7.36 10.47 -8.60
C LYS A 132 -7.43 9.90 -7.17
N LEU A 133 -6.84 8.73 -6.94
CA LEU A 133 -6.92 8.03 -5.66
C LEU A 133 -6.38 8.87 -4.49
N PHE A 134 -5.36 9.68 -4.76
CA PHE A 134 -4.71 10.58 -3.80
C PHE A 134 -5.27 12.02 -3.83
N GLY A 135 -6.40 12.26 -4.51
CA GLY A 135 -6.97 13.60 -4.73
C GLY A 135 -7.39 14.35 -3.46
N CYS A 136 -7.38 13.69 -2.29
CA CYS A 136 -7.63 14.33 -0.99
C CYS A 136 -6.41 15.10 -0.45
N ALA A 137 -5.23 14.95 -1.04
CA ALA A 137 -4.04 15.74 -0.68
C ALA A 137 -4.09 17.10 -1.42
N ALA A 138 -4.98 17.98 -0.99
CA ALA A 138 -5.39 19.20 -1.70
C ALA A 138 -4.24 20.17 -2.06
N ASP A 139 -3.11 20.11 -1.35
CA ASP A 139 -1.97 21.03 -1.54
C ASP A 139 -0.77 20.38 -2.25
N VAL A 140 -0.93 19.16 -2.77
CA VAL A 140 0.14 18.38 -3.42
C VAL A 140 -0.21 18.14 -4.88
N GLU A 141 0.68 18.53 -5.78
CA GLU A 141 0.59 18.20 -7.20
C GLU A 141 1.13 16.79 -7.45
N PHE A 142 0.34 15.95 -8.12
CA PHE A 142 0.75 14.61 -8.56
C PHE A 142 1.21 14.66 -10.01
N SER A 143 2.52 14.72 -10.22
CA SER A 143 3.14 14.73 -11.54
C SER A 143 3.00 13.36 -12.20
N GLN A 144 2.47 13.34 -13.42
CA GLN A 144 2.29 12.10 -14.18
C GLN A 144 3.57 11.77 -14.96
N PRO A 145 4.12 10.55 -14.82
CA PRO A 145 5.18 10.09 -15.70
C PRO A 145 4.71 10.03 -17.16
N LEU A 146 5.63 10.03 -18.12
CA LEU A 146 5.30 9.84 -19.53
C LEU A 146 4.68 8.45 -19.78
N PRO A 147 3.88 8.25 -20.85
CA PRO A 147 3.20 6.98 -21.10
C PRO A 147 4.12 5.75 -21.12
N ASN A 148 5.31 5.87 -21.70
CA ASN A 148 6.31 4.79 -21.69
C ASN A 148 6.91 4.52 -20.31
N GLU A 149 7.04 5.55 -19.46
CA GLU A 149 7.49 5.40 -18.08
C GLU A 149 6.40 4.74 -17.23
N VAL A 150 5.13 5.14 -17.41
CA VAL A 150 3.97 4.48 -16.76
C VAL A 150 3.93 3.00 -17.13
N GLU A 151 4.13 2.67 -18.42
CA GLU A 151 4.15 1.28 -18.90
C GLU A 151 5.25 0.47 -18.19
N TYR A 152 6.47 1.02 -18.14
CA TYR A 152 7.59 0.35 -17.50
C TYR A 152 7.35 0.16 -15.99
N ILE A 153 6.90 1.21 -15.28
CA ILE A 153 6.60 1.15 -13.85
C ILE A 153 5.53 0.10 -13.57
N HIS A 154 4.43 0.14 -14.33
CA HIS A 154 3.33 -0.80 -14.17
C HIS A 154 3.74 -2.25 -14.42
N LYS A 155 4.44 -2.51 -15.53
CA LYS A 155 4.94 -3.84 -15.88
C LYS A 155 5.85 -4.38 -14.79
N THR A 156 6.86 -3.61 -14.42
CA THR A 156 7.81 -3.99 -13.36
C THR A 156 7.10 -4.28 -12.04
N TYR A 157 6.17 -3.40 -11.62
CA TYR A 157 5.39 -3.62 -10.42
C TYR A 157 4.54 -4.90 -10.46
N THR A 158 3.90 -5.18 -11.60
CA THR A 158 3.07 -6.38 -11.76
C THR A 158 3.91 -7.65 -11.69
N GLU A 159 5.08 -7.65 -12.30
CA GLU A 159 6.03 -8.76 -12.23
C GLU A 159 6.52 -9.00 -10.80
N LEU A 160 6.84 -7.93 -10.05
CA LEU A 160 7.19 -8.02 -8.62
C LEU A 160 6.09 -8.67 -7.79
N ALA A 161 4.85 -8.21 -7.97
CA ALA A 161 3.70 -8.72 -7.23
C ALA A 161 3.41 -10.19 -7.53
N GLN A 162 3.64 -10.64 -8.78
CA GLN A 162 3.45 -12.02 -9.20
C GLN A 162 4.59 -12.95 -8.75
N GLN A 163 5.84 -12.48 -8.87
CA GLN A 163 7.03 -13.31 -8.60
C GLN A 163 7.45 -13.29 -7.12
N GLY A 164 7.01 -12.29 -6.36
CA GLY A 164 7.40 -12.10 -4.96
C GLY A 164 8.88 -11.77 -4.75
N LYS A 165 9.59 -11.38 -5.80
CA LYS A 165 11.00 -10.97 -5.76
C LYS A 165 11.31 -10.00 -6.89
N GLY A 166 12.28 -9.11 -6.67
CA GLY A 166 12.78 -8.20 -7.68
C GLY A 166 14.12 -8.64 -8.27
N THR A 167 14.49 -8.03 -9.40
CA THR A 167 15.78 -8.17 -10.07
C THR A 167 16.57 -6.87 -9.99
N GLU A 168 17.89 -6.96 -10.18
CA GLU A 168 18.76 -5.78 -10.26
C GLU A 168 18.38 -4.86 -11.44
N GLU A 169 18.03 -5.44 -12.58
CA GLU A 169 17.57 -4.68 -13.76
C GLU A 169 16.32 -3.85 -13.43
N GLN A 170 15.34 -4.44 -12.74
CA GLN A 170 14.13 -3.75 -12.29
C GLN A 170 14.43 -2.62 -11.30
N PHE A 171 15.35 -2.87 -10.37
CA PHE A 171 15.81 -1.87 -9.42
C PHE A 171 16.46 -0.68 -10.12
N LEU A 172 17.42 -0.93 -11.01
CA LEU A 172 18.13 0.10 -11.77
C LEU A 172 17.19 0.88 -12.70
N GLY A 173 16.28 0.19 -13.38
CA GLY A 173 15.30 0.82 -14.27
C GLY A 173 14.35 1.78 -13.54
N LEU A 174 13.76 1.35 -12.43
CA LEU A 174 12.90 2.23 -11.62
C LEU A 174 13.69 3.38 -10.98
N THR A 175 14.92 3.13 -10.53
CA THR A 175 15.82 4.18 -10.01
C THR A 175 16.13 5.24 -11.07
N SER A 176 16.43 4.81 -12.30
CA SER A 176 16.68 5.72 -13.43
C SER A 176 15.46 6.58 -13.75
N ILE A 177 14.25 6.00 -13.75
CA ILE A 177 13.00 6.74 -13.94
C ILE A 177 12.80 7.75 -12.80
N ALA A 178 13.02 7.36 -11.55
CA ALA A 178 12.89 8.26 -10.40
C ALA A 178 13.80 9.49 -10.54
N HIS A 179 15.06 9.30 -10.88
CA HIS A 179 15.99 10.41 -11.12
C HIS A 179 15.58 11.29 -12.33
N THR A 180 15.07 10.67 -13.40
CA THR A 180 14.56 11.42 -14.56
C THR A 180 13.41 12.32 -14.15
N LEU A 181 12.44 11.82 -13.41
CA LEU A 181 11.28 12.58 -12.93
C LEU A 181 11.69 13.70 -11.98
N GLN A 182 12.68 13.47 -11.10
CA GLN A 182 13.23 14.52 -10.24
C GLN A 182 13.87 15.64 -11.04
N GLN A 183 14.65 15.31 -12.05
CA GLN A 183 15.35 16.30 -12.87
C GLN A 183 14.43 17.04 -13.83
N ARG A 184 13.57 16.32 -14.55
CA ARG A 184 12.66 16.86 -15.56
C ARG A 184 11.46 17.56 -14.94
N ASP A 185 10.77 16.90 -14.02
CA ASP A 185 9.46 17.32 -13.52
C ASP A 185 9.57 18.02 -12.14
N LYS A 186 10.77 18.08 -11.57
CA LYS A 186 11.04 18.72 -10.28
C LYS A 186 10.19 18.16 -9.15
N VAL A 187 9.99 16.83 -9.13
CA VAL A 187 9.27 16.18 -8.04
C VAL A 187 10.10 16.16 -6.76
N ASP A 188 9.46 16.44 -5.64
CA ASP A 188 10.09 16.44 -4.31
C ASP A 188 10.39 15.03 -3.83
N ALA A 189 9.50 14.07 -4.19
CA ALA A 189 9.64 12.67 -3.82
C ALA A 189 8.85 11.75 -4.77
N VAL A 190 9.27 10.48 -4.82
CA VAL A 190 8.52 9.37 -5.40
C VAL A 190 7.65 8.74 -4.31
N LEU A 191 6.34 8.70 -4.53
CA LEU A 191 5.41 7.98 -3.69
C LEU A 191 5.39 6.51 -4.12
N MET A 192 5.94 5.63 -3.30
CA MET A 192 5.91 4.18 -3.51
C MET A 192 4.53 3.64 -3.09
N ALA A 193 3.57 3.76 -4.01
CA ALA A 193 2.17 3.38 -3.80
C ALA A 193 1.85 1.96 -4.29
N GLY A 194 2.86 1.21 -4.66
CA GLY A 194 2.81 -0.22 -4.88
C GLY A 194 3.50 -0.93 -3.71
N THR A 195 2.76 -1.62 -2.87
CA THR A 195 3.29 -2.21 -1.63
C THR A 195 4.34 -3.30 -1.86
N ASP A 196 4.35 -3.94 -3.03
CA ASP A 196 5.38 -4.91 -3.43
C ASP A 196 6.70 -4.24 -3.85
N LEU A 197 6.76 -2.90 -4.04
CA LEU A 197 8.01 -2.18 -4.24
C LEU A 197 8.98 -2.33 -3.06
N ALA A 198 8.48 -2.64 -1.86
CA ALA A 198 9.30 -2.99 -0.71
C ALA A 198 10.15 -4.27 -0.92
N LEU A 199 9.91 -5.04 -1.99
CA LEU A 199 10.76 -6.17 -2.40
C LEU A 199 12.05 -5.72 -3.12
N LEU A 200 12.05 -4.49 -3.67
CA LEU A 200 13.20 -3.88 -4.35
C LEU A 200 13.86 -2.79 -3.50
N PHE A 201 13.04 -1.94 -2.88
CA PHE A 201 13.49 -0.72 -2.22
C PHE A 201 13.35 -0.80 -0.71
N ASN A 202 14.31 -0.22 0.00
CA ASN A 202 14.29 -0.06 1.45
C ASN A 202 15.15 1.15 1.84
N GLU A 203 15.13 1.55 3.10
CA GLU A 203 15.87 2.71 3.61
C GLU A 203 17.39 2.64 3.34
N GLY A 204 17.95 1.43 3.19
CA GLY A 204 19.39 1.23 2.99
C GLY A 204 19.86 1.26 1.54
N ASN A 205 18.95 1.14 0.56
CA ASN A 205 19.32 1.05 -0.86
C ASN A 205 18.62 2.06 -1.77
N THR A 206 17.71 2.89 -1.24
CA THR A 206 16.96 3.88 -2.04
C THR A 206 17.65 5.23 -1.99
N GLU A 207 18.29 5.63 -3.08
CA GLU A 207 19.12 6.83 -3.18
C GLU A 207 18.35 8.11 -3.57
N PHE A 208 17.07 8.00 -3.90
CA PHE A 208 16.23 9.15 -4.25
C PHE A 208 15.19 9.44 -3.15
N PRO A 209 14.75 10.71 -2.99
CA PRO A 209 13.68 11.05 -2.07
C PRO A 209 12.40 10.25 -2.36
N HIS A 210 11.93 9.51 -1.38
CA HIS A 210 10.74 8.68 -1.53
C HIS A 210 9.86 8.70 -0.28
N ILE A 211 8.61 8.28 -0.46
CA ILE A 211 7.64 8.04 0.60
C ILE A 211 7.10 6.62 0.40
N ASP A 212 7.40 5.73 1.33
CA ASP A 212 6.95 4.34 1.27
C ASP A 212 5.60 4.17 1.99
N CYS A 213 4.53 3.98 1.22
CA CYS A 213 3.18 3.77 1.75
C CYS A 213 3.09 2.53 2.65
N ALA A 214 3.77 1.44 2.31
CA ALA A 214 3.73 0.21 3.10
C ALA A 214 4.42 0.41 4.46
N ALA A 215 5.60 1.03 4.48
CA ALA A 215 6.33 1.32 5.71
C ALA A 215 5.53 2.23 6.65
N LEU A 216 4.91 3.30 6.11
CA LEU A 216 4.06 4.20 6.88
C LEU A 216 2.84 3.49 7.46
N HIS A 217 2.17 2.67 6.66
CA HIS A 217 1.00 1.92 7.09
C HIS A 217 1.34 0.88 8.17
N ILE A 218 2.45 0.14 7.99
CA ILE A 218 2.95 -0.80 9.01
C ILE A 218 3.24 -0.07 10.34
N LYS A 219 3.86 1.11 10.27
CA LYS A 219 4.13 1.94 11.46
C LYS A 219 2.84 2.39 12.16
N GLN A 220 1.80 2.76 11.39
CA GLN A 220 0.48 3.09 11.93
C GLN A 220 -0.16 1.89 12.61
N ILE A 221 -0.14 0.70 11.97
CA ILE A 221 -0.67 -0.53 12.55
C ILE A 221 0.03 -0.88 13.86
N LEU A 222 1.35 -0.78 13.92
CA LEU A 222 2.12 -1.00 15.14
C LEU A 222 1.71 -0.04 16.26
N LYS A 223 1.54 1.26 15.96
CA LYS A 223 1.05 2.25 16.94
C LYS A 223 -0.33 1.91 17.47
N ALA A 224 -1.28 1.55 16.61
CA ALA A 224 -2.67 1.25 16.97
C ALA A 224 -2.80 0.02 17.90
N ARG A 225 -1.76 -0.82 17.97
CA ARG A 225 -1.73 -2.03 18.82
C ARG A 225 -1.03 -1.82 20.16
N ILE A 226 -0.15 -0.83 20.24
CA ILE A 226 0.66 -0.54 21.43
C ILE A 226 -0.08 0.38 22.40
N CYS A 227 -0.99 1.21 21.88
CA CYS A 227 -1.87 2.07 22.67
C CYS A 227 -3.16 1.36 23.04
#